data_463a01a1db1b42d27f52df522d291f2b
#
_entry.id   463a01a1db1b42d27f52df522d291f2b
#
_cell.length_a   1.000
_cell.length_b   1.000
_cell.length_c   1.000
_cell.angle_alpha   90.00
_cell.angle_beta   90.00
_cell.angle_gamma   90.00
#
_symmetry.space_group_name_H-M   'P 1'
#
loop_
_entity.id
_entity.type
_entity.pdbx_description
1 polymer ?
#
loop_
_entity_poly.entity_id
_entity_poly.type
_entity_poly.pdbx_seq_one_letter_code
_entity_poly.pdbx_strand_id
1 'polypeptide(L)'
;MRMKHAFRHLLCLLLSAAALLSLAACTSPLEEKLWEILTPTLVQGDLDALYLGEFNENYLDLTGASEEDCQSAYEQNLSLSADIFARCFGITNLTDDLRSEVEDLYREIYARAHYSVVGAVQIDETHYTVTVNVEPMDFFTPVLDGFDDAMAGFRARWIDYVDVSRMTDEQYAAFELDWAQSVLAWCRRNLDGITYLPVQTVEISVTQDGDGLWSTDADSMQAFDEAVLYYPAYEGVLTAA
;
A
#
# COMPACT_ATOMS: atom_id res chain seq x y z
N MET A 1 13.26 9.95 -10.46
CA MET A 1 12.28 11.01 -10.81
C MET A 1 11.14 10.55 -11.74
N ARG A 2 11.11 9.30 -12.21
CA ARG A 2 10.04 8.72 -13.07
C ARG A 2 9.01 7.85 -12.30
N MET A 3 9.25 7.53 -11.04
CA MET A 3 8.38 6.68 -10.20
C MET A 3 7.11 7.39 -9.70
N LYS A 4 7.15 8.72 -9.53
CA LYS A 4 6.01 9.52 -9.05
C LYS A 4 4.78 9.50 -10.00
N HIS A 5 4.96 9.19 -11.28
CA HIS A 5 3.86 9.24 -12.25
C HIS A 5 3.08 7.93 -12.38
N ALA A 6 3.68 6.78 -12.07
CA ALA A 6 2.98 5.49 -12.14
C ALA A 6 1.99 5.31 -10.96
N PHE A 7 2.37 5.81 -9.79
CA PHE A 7 1.51 5.82 -8.60
C PHE A 7 0.25 6.71 -8.78
N ARG A 8 0.42 7.87 -9.43
CA ARG A 8 -0.68 8.82 -9.71
C ARG A 8 -1.79 8.26 -10.58
N HIS A 9 -1.53 7.30 -11.47
CA HIS A 9 -2.54 6.76 -12.38
C HIS A 9 -3.33 5.61 -11.79
N LEU A 10 -2.81 4.89 -10.79
CA LEU A 10 -3.50 3.77 -10.17
C LEU A 10 -4.55 4.27 -9.16
N LEU A 11 -4.18 5.24 -8.33
CA LEU A 11 -5.09 5.81 -7.34
C LEU A 11 -6.27 6.56 -7.97
N CYS A 12 -6.06 7.21 -9.13
CA CYS A 12 -7.13 7.93 -9.85
C CYS A 12 -8.18 7.01 -10.48
N LEU A 13 -7.90 5.71 -10.68
CA LEU A 13 -8.85 4.77 -11.27
C LEU A 13 -9.86 4.22 -10.24
N LEU A 14 -9.53 4.26 -8.96
CA LEU A 14 -10.39 3.78 -7.87
C LEU A 14 -11.56 4.73 -7.55
N LEU A 15 -11.39 6.00 -7.81
CA LEU A 15 -12.29 7.05 -7.34
C LEU A 15 -13.27 7.57 -8.41
N SER A 16 -13.32 6.94 -9.58
CA SER A 16 -14.21 7.39 -10.66
C SER A 16 -15.63 6.77 -10.65
N ALA A 17 -15.95 5.94 -9.65
CA ALA A 17 -17.28 5.35 -9.49
C ALA A 17 -18.06 6.09 -8.41
N ALA A 18 -18.39 7.35 -8.62
CA ALA A 18 -19.14 8.11 -7.64
C ALA A 18 -20.59 8.30 -8.01
N ALA A 19 -21.44 8.05 -7.04
CA ALA A 19 -22.89 8.12 -7.14
C ALA A 19 -23.42 9.51 -7.51
N LEU A 20 -24.36 9.53 -8.44
CA LEU A 20 -25.17 10.67 -8.85
C LEU A 20 -26.07 11.13 -7.68
N LEU A 21 -25.63 12.12 -6.92
CA LEU A 21 -26.51 12.97 -6.11
C LEU A 21 -26.39 14.40 -6.64
N SER A 22 -27.11 14.66 -7.75
CA SER A 22 -27.33 16.02 -8.23
C SER A 22 -28.36 16.72 -7.32
N LEU A 23 -27.89 17.46 -6.33
CA LEU A 23 -28.69 18.46 -5.61
C LEU A 23 -28.08 19.83 -5.88
N ALA A 24 -28.85 20.65 -6.58
CA ALA A 24 -28.47 22.00 -6.95
C ALA A 24 -28.26 22.90 -5.72
N ALA A 25 -27.11 23.51 -5.71
CA ALA A 25 -26.71 24.78 -5.11
C ALA A 25 -27.69 25.49 -4.15
N CYS A 26 -27.59 25.11 -2.89
CA CYS A 26 -27.75 25.94 -1.68
C CYS A 26 -27.38 25.01 -0.52
N THR A 27 -26.11 24.98 -0.14
CA THR A 27 -25.65 24.22 1.03
C THR A 27 -26.40 24.73 2.25
N SER A 28 -27.28 23.90 2.77
CA SER A 28 -27.95 24.20 4.03
C SER A 28 -27.02 23.83 5.20
N PRO A 29 -27.12 24.47 6.37
CA PRO A 29 -26.34 24.09 7.55
C PRO A 29 -26.49 22.63 7.96
N LEU A 30 -27.47 21.93 7.39
CA LEU A 30 -27.73 20.51 7.59
C LEU A 30 -26.85 19.65 6.68
N GLU A 31 -26.56 20.13 5.47
CA GLU A 31 -25.67 19.44 4.50
C GLU A 31 -24.21 19.55 4.91
N GLU A 32 -23.75 20.70 5.41
CA GLU A 32 -22.40 20.84 5.99
C GLU A 32 -22.15 19.84 7.10
N LYS A 33 -23.09 19.71 8.06
CA LYS A 33 -22.99 18.73 9.15
C LYS A 33 -23.05 17.29 8.65
N LEU A 34 -23.72 17.01 7.55
CA LEU A 34 -23.78 15.69 6.99
C LEU A 34 -22.42 15.29 6.41
N TRP A 35 -21.77 16.19 5.69
CA TRP A 35 -20.45 15.92 5.11
C TRP A 35 -19.34 15.83 6.17
N GLU A 36 -19.40 16.54 7.28
CA GLU A 36 -18.50 16.35 8.42
C GLU A 36 -18.52 14.90 8.96
N ILE A 37 -19.64 14.18 8.75
CA ILE A 37 -19.81 12.77 9.15
C ILE A 37 -19.46 11.83 8.01
N LEU A 38 -19.83 12.17 6.77
CA LEU A 38 -19.66 11.28 5.61
C LEU A 38 -18.21 11.24 5.11
N THR A 39 -17.46 12.34 5.15
CA THR A 39 -16.08 12.36 4.70
C THR A 39 -15.15 11.47 5.54
N PRO A 40 -15.24 11.39 6.87
CA PRO A 40 -14.54 10.38 7.65
C PRO A 40 -14.91 8.94 7.26
N THR A 41 -16.19 8.69 6.96
CA THR A 41 -16.66 7.35 6.53
C THR A 41 -16.11 6.99 5.15
N LEU A 42 -16.04 7.95 4.24
CA LEU A 42 -15.43 7.78 2.93
C LEU A 42 -13.95 7.41 3.08
N VAL A 43 -13.18 8.21 3.82
CA VAL A 43 -11.75 7.96 4.02
C VAL A 43 -11.50 6.63 4.73
N GLN A 44 -12.28 6.30 5.77
CA GLN A 44 -12.15 5.00 6.44
C GLN A 44 -12.41 3.85 5.45
N GLY A 45 -13.46 3.96 4.63
CA GLY A 45 -13.78 2.95 3.63
C GLY A 45 -12.69 2.82 2.53
N ASP A 46 -12.10 3.95 2.07
CA ASP A 46 -10.99 3.94 1.13
C ASP A 46 -9.77 3.20 1.71
N LEU A 47 -9.42 3.46 2.97
CA LEU A 47 -8.30 2.81 3.64
C LEU A 47 -8.56 1.32 3.88
N ASP A 48 -9.76 0.97 4.38
CA ASP A 48 -10.14 -0.43 4.62
C ASP A 48 -10.16 -1.22 3.29
N ALA A 49 -10.67 -0.60 2.22
CA ALA A 49 -10.69 -1.20 0.90
C ALA A 49 -9.28 -1.43 0.35
N LEU A 50 -8.37 -0.46 0.46
CA LEU A 50 -7.03 -0.53 -0.11
C LEU A 50 -6.07 -1.44 0.66
N TYR A 51 -6.18 -1.48 1.99
CA TYR A 51 -5.21 -2.19 2.83
C TYR A 51 -5.75 -3.49 3.41
N LEU A 52 -7.04 -3.54 3.76
CA LEU A 52 -7.64 -4.73 4.39
C LEU A 52 -8.45 -5.59 3.40
N GLY A 53 -8.82 -5.03 2.23
CA GLY A 53 -9.75 -5.69 1.30
C GLY A 53 -11.15 -5.80 1.90
N GLU A 54 -11.54 -4.85 2.75
CA GLU A 54 -12.83 -4.82 3.41
C GLU A 54 -13.73 -3.76 2.77
N PHE A 55 -14.89 -4.17 2.24
CA PHE A 55 -15.84 -3.32 1.55
C PHE A 55 -17.17 -3.34 2.30
N ASN A 56 -17.43 -2.35 3.14
CA ASN A 56 -18.71 -2.28 3.87
C ASN A 56 -19.81 -1.62 3.01
N GLU A 57 -21.07 -2.01 3.26
CA GLU A 57 -22.23 -1.53 2.49
C GLU A 57 -22.36 0.01 2.52
N ASN A 58 -22.06 0.67 3.64
CA ASN A 58 -22.16 2.13 3.73
C ASN A 58 -21.14 2.83 2.82
N TYR A 59 -19.94 2.27 2.69
CA TYR A 59 -18.91 2.79 1.79
C TYR A 59 -19.32 2.60 0.33
N LEU A 60 -19.80 1.41 -0.04
CA LEU A 60 -20.26 1.13 -1.41
C LEU A 60 -21.46 2.01 -1.80
N ASP A 61 -22.41 2.19 -0.88
CA ASP A 61 -23.55 3.09 -1.11
C ASP A 61 -23.12 4.56 -1.24
N LEU A 62 -22.14 5.00 -0.43
CA LEU A 62 -21.64 6.37 -0.47
C LEU A 62 -20.86 6.69 -1.75
N THR A 63 -20.05 5.74 -2.22
CA THR A 63 -19.19 5.90 -3.39
C THR A 63 -19.87 5.46 -4.70
N GLY A 64 -20.88 4.61 -4.61
CA GLY A 64 -21.48 3.92 -5.78
C GLY A 64 -20.54 2.91 -6.45
N ALA A 65 -19.43 2.56 -5.79
CA ALA A 65 -18.50 1.55 -6.28
C ALA A 65 -19.11 0.15 -6.16
N SER A 66 -18.75 -0.75 -7.07
CA SER A 66 -19.06 -2.16 -6.92
C SER A 66 -18.00 -2.90 -6.09
N GLU A 67 -18.38 -4.00 -5.45
CA GLU A 67 -17.41 -4.86 -4.78
C GLU A 67 -16.32 -5.35 -5.75
N GLU A 68 -16.66 -5.59 -7.03
CA GLU A 68 -15.72 -6.04 -8.05
C GLU A 68 -14.67 -4.96 -8.34
N ASP A 69 -15.06 -3.69 -8.43
CA ASP A 69 -14.13 -2.56 -8.61
C ASP A 69 -13.21 -2.41 -7.40
N CYS A 70 -13.77 -2.49 -6.18
CA CYS A 70 -13.00 -2.41 -4.94
C CYS A 70 -12.02 -3.59 -4.81
N GLN A 71 -12.45 -4.81 -5.11
CA GLN A 71 -11.60 -6.00 -5.12
C GLN A 71 -10.45 -5.85 -6.13
N SER A 72 -10.77 -5.40 -7.35
CA SER A 72 -9.75 -5.17 -8.39
C SER A 72 -8.70 -4.16 -7.94
N ALA A 73 -9.12 -3.14 -7.25
CA ALA A 73 -8.26 -2.10 -6.73
C ALA A 73 -7.35 -2.60 -5.60
N TYR A 74 -7.89 -3.37 -4.68
CA TYR A 74 -7.13 -4.04 -3.63
C TYR A 74 -6.04 -4.95 -4.21
N GLU A 75 -6.38 -5.78 -5.19
CA GLU A 75 -5.44 -6.67 -5.87
C GLU A 75 -4.35 -5.88 -6.61
N GLN A 76 -4.70 -4.74 -7.23
CA GLN A 76 -3.72 -3.86 -7.85
C GLN A 76 -2.76 -3.24 -6.82
N ASN A 77 -3.24 -2.86 -5.64
CA ASN A 77 -2.40 -2.35 -4.55
C ASN A 77 -1.42 -3.42 -4.06
N LEU A 78 -1.88 -4.66 -3.88
CA LEU A 78 -1.02 -5.80 -3.52
C LEU A 78 0.04 -6.07 -4.60
N SER A 79 -0.35 -6.05 -5.87
CA SER A 79 0.58 -6.27 -6.99
C SER A 79 1.64 -5.17 -7.08
N LEU A 80 1.28 -3.91 -6.81
CA LEU A 80 2.23 -2.81 -6.71
C LEU A 80 3.21 -3.02 -5.54
N SER A 81 2.71 -3.47 -4.39
CA SER A 81 3.52 -3.81 -3.22
C SER A 81 4.52 -4.93 -3.55
N ALA A 82 4.11 -5.94 -4.34
CA ALA A 82 4.99 -6.99 -4.82
C ALA A 82 6.09 -6.45 -5.75
N ASP A 83 5.80 -5.49 -6.61
CA ASP A 83 6.81 -4.83 -7.46
C ASP A 83 7.80 -4.00 -6.63
N ILE A 84 7.32 -3.36 -5.56
CA ILE A 84 8.19 -2.65 -4.60
C ILE A 84 9.10 -3.64 -3.89
N PHE A 85 8.55 -4.73 -3.37
CA PHE A 85 9.30 -5.80 -2.73
C PHE A 85 10.41 -6.36 -3.64
N ALA A 86 10.07 -6.70 -4.88
CA ALA A 86 11.03 -7.22 -5.84
C ALA A 86 12.19 -6.24 -6.06
N ARG A 87 11.91 -4.95 -6.16
CA ARG A 87 12.95 -3.91 -6.29
C ARG A 87 13.78 -3.76 -5.03
N CYS A 88 13.17 -3.84 -3.83
CA CYS A 88 13.88 -3.75 -2.56
C CYS A 88 14.94 -4.83 -2.41
N PHE A 89 14.60 -6.03 -2.80
CA PHE A 89 15.45 -7.20 -2.64
C PHE A 89 16.20 -7.62 -3.90
N GLY A 90 16.19 -6.79 -4.96
CA GLY A 90 16.90 -7.07 -6.20
C GLY A 90 16.40 -8.32 -6.93
N ILE A 91 15.12 -8.67 -6.77
CA ILE A 91 14.49 -9.78 -7.49
C ILE A 91 14.15 -9.29 -8.89
N THR A 92 14.88 -9.79 -9.90
CA THR A 92 14.75 -9.32 -11.28
C THR A 92 13.69 -10.09 -12.08
N ASN A 93 13.37 -11.31 -11.66
CA ASN A 93 12.37 -12.16 -12.30
C ASN A 93 11.28 -12.57 -11.30
N LEU A 94 10.27 -11.71 -11.17
CA LEU A 94 9.09 -11.98 -10.35
C LEU A 94 8.07 -12.77 -11.20
N THR A 95 8.17 -14.10 -11.15
CA THR A 95 7.21 -15.00 -11.83
C THR A 95 5.81 -14.85 -11.21
N ASP A 96 4.76 -15.28 -11.93
CA ASP A 96 3.38 -15.17 -11.45
C ASP A 96 3.18 -15.89 -10.11
N ASP A 97 3.79 -17.06 -9.90
CA ASP A 97 3.73 -17.81 -8.64
C ASP A 97 4.40 -17.04 -7.51
N LEU A 98 5.61 -16.51 -7.74
CA LEU A 98 6.32 -15.68 -6.75
C LEU A 98 5.59 -14.38 -6.45
N ARG A 99 5.00 -13.76 -7.46
CA ARG A 99 4.17 -12.56 -7.30
C ARG A 99 3.01 -12.86 -6.34
N SER A 100 2.27 -13.92 -6.61
CA SER A 100 1.14 -14.33 -5.75
C SER A 100 1.60 -14.58 -4.31
N GLU A 101 2.75 -15.22 -4.11
CA GLU A 101 3.29 -15.46 -2.77
C GLU A 101 3.71 -14.16 -2.05
N VAL A 102 4.22 -13.18 -2.78
CA VAL A 102 4.57 -11.85 -2.22
C VAL A 102 3.29 -11.04 -1.92
N GLU A 103 2.29 -11.10 -2.79
CA GLU A 103 0.97 -10.50 -2.55
C GLU A 103 0.32 -11.08 -1.29
N ASP A 104 0.41 -12.39 -1.07
CA ASP A 104 -0.04 -13.04 0.16
C ASP A 104 0.72 -12.54 1.40
N LEU A 105 2.04 -12.34 1.29
CA LEU A 105 2.83 -11.73 2.36
C LEU A 105 2.32 -10.33 2.71
N TYR A 106 2.09 -9.46 1.70
CA TYR A 106 1.58 -8.11 1.95
C TYR A 106 0.15 -8.11 2.48
N ARG A 107 -0.69 -9.04 2.06
CA ARG A 107 -2.03 -9.25 2.63
C ARG A 107 -1.95 -9.52 4.13
N GLU A 108 -1.00 -10.36 4.55
CA GLU A 108 -0.78 -10.67 5.96
C GLU A 108 -0.14 -9.49 6.73
N ILE A 109 0.73 -8.68 6.10
CA ILE A 109 1.28 -7.45 6.69
C ILE A 109 0.17 -6.44 6.90
N TYR A 110 -0.58 -6.10 5.84
CA TYR A 110 -1.63 -5.09 5.91
C TYR A 110 -2.80 -5.46 6.83
N ALA A 111 -3.10 -6.75 6.99
CA ALA A 111 -4.07 -7.20 7.99
C ALA A 111 -3.70 -6.84 9.44
N ARG A 112 -2.48 -6.37 9.68
CA ARG A 112 -1.98 -5.88 10.98
C ARG A 112 -1.88 -4.35 11.03
N ALA A 113 -2.41 -3.65 10.04
CA ALA A 113 -2.37 -2.18 10.03
C ALA A 113 -3.22 -1.58 11.15
N HIS A 114 -2.66 -0.61 11.86
CA HIS A 114 -3.34 0.13 12.92
C HIS A 114 -3.49 1.59 12.48
N TYR A 115 -4.72 1.96 12.13
CA TYR A 115 -5.07 3.34 11.84
C TYR A 115 -6.49 3.66 12.32
N SER A 116 -6.78 4.93 12.48
CA SER A 116 -8.11 5.39 12.86
C SER A 116 -8.39 6.79 12.30
N VAL A 117 -9.54 6.96 11.70
CA VAL A 117 -10.03 8.26 11.27
C VAL A 117 -10.56 9.02 12.49
N VAL A 118 -10.00 10.20 12.74
CA VAL A 118 -10.31 11.00 13.93
C VAL A 118 -11.50 11.92 13.69
N GLY A 119 -11.56 12.54 12.51
CA GLY A 119 -12.63 13.45 12.13
C GLY A 119 -12.28 14.28 10.92
N ALA A 120 -13.21 15.13 10.49
CA ALA A 120 -13.05 16.01 9.35
C ALA A 120 -13.22 17.48 9.75
N VAL A 121 -12.55 18.35 9.01
CA VAL A 121 -12.69 19.81 9.08
C VAL A 121 -13.01 20.33 7.68
N GLN A 122 -14.09 21.08 7.56
CA GLN A 122 -14.42 21.76 6.33
C GLN A 122 -13.46 22.93 6.10
N ILE A 123 -12.86 22.98 4.92
CA ILE A 123 -11.99 24.08 4.49
C ILE A 123 -12.80 25.10 3.66
N ASP A 124 -13.64 24.58 2.75
CA ASP A 124 -14.58 25.37 1.95
C ASP A 124 -15.78 24.50 1.52
N GLU A 125 -16.66 25.01 0.64
CA GLU A 125 -17.87 24.32 0.21
C GLU A 125 -17.63 22.97 -0.49
N THR A 126 -16.45 22.79 -1.06
CA THR A 126 -16.08 21.62 -1.87
C THR A 126 -14.85 20.88 -1.36
N HIS A 127 -14.34 21.25 -0.18
CA HIS A 127 -13.09 20.73 0.32
C HIS A 127 -13.15 20.46 1.82
N TYR A 128 -12.79 19.24 2.21
CA TYR A 128 -12.60 18.81 3.60
C TYR A 128 -11.17 18.26 3.79
N THR A 129 -10.67 18.41 5.01
CA THR A 129 -9.47 17.71 5.48
C THR A 129 -9.89 16.71 6.54
N VAL A 130 -9.54 15.44 6.33
CA VAL A 130 -9.81 14.35 7.26
C VAL A 130 -8.51 13.96 7.95
N THR A 131 -8.54 13.96 9.28
CA THR A 131 -7.39 13.59 10.11
C THR A 131 -7.41 12.09 10.36
N VAL A 132 -6.31 11.42 10.06
CA VAL A 132 -6.09 9.98 10.30
C VAL A 132 -4.86 9.80 11.18
N ASN A 133 -5.02 9.07 12.28
CA ASN A 133 -3.90 8.58 13.06
C ASN A 133 -3.50 7.19 12.56
N VAL A 134 -2.20 6.97 12.36
CA VAL A 134 -1.63 5.70 11.94
C VAL A 134 -0.45 5.35 12.84
N GLU A 135 -0.34 4.08 13.22
CA GLU A 135 0.84 3.50 13.87
C GLU A 135 1.67 2.79 12.80
N PRO A 136 2.76 3.42 12.29
CA PRO A 136 3.53 2.81 11.21
C PRO A 136 4.04 1.43 11.58
N MET A 137 3.75 0.44 10.75
CA MET A 137 4.27 -0.91 10.93
C MET A 137 5.76 -0.95 10.61
N ASP A 138 6.58 -1.38 11.54
CA ASP A 138 8.00 -1.65 11.32
C ASP A 138 8.22 -3.15 11.13
N PHE A 139 8.03 -3.60 9.91
CA PHE A 139 8.27 -4.96 9.47
C PHE A 139 9.71 -5.15 8.97
N PHE A 140 10.25 -4.15 8.27
CA PHE A 140 11.51 -4.32 7.55
C PHE A 140 12.76 -4.15 8.40
N THR A 141 12.73 -3.39 9.51
CA THR A 141 13.92 -3.26 10.36
C THR A 141 14.39 -4.62 10.89
N PRO A 142 13.56 -5.44 11.56
CA PRO A 142 13.99 -6.76 12.03
C PRO A 142 14.33 -7.73 10.87
N VAL A 143 13.68 -7.59 9.72
CA VAL A 143 14.04 -8.39 8.52
C VAL A 143 15.46 -8.04 8.06
N LEU A 144 15.83 -6.78 8.02
CA LEU A 144 17.14 -6.32 7.55
C LEU A 144 18.24 -6.59 8.57
N ASP A 145 17.96 -6.44 9.86
CA ASP A 145 18.95 -6.70 10.93
C ASP A 145 19.48 -8.14 10.94
N GLY A 146 18.65 -9.11 10.59
CA GLY A 146 19.04 -10.53 10.51
C GLY A 146 19.34 -11.05 9.12
N PHE A 147 19.31 -10.17 8.10
CA PHE A 147 19.29 -10.57 6.70
C PHE A 147 20.56 -11.30 6.24
N ASP A 148 21.72 -10.80 6.64
CA ASP A 148 23.00 -11.41 6.27
C ASP A 148 23.15 -12.85 6.79
N ASP A 149 22.78 -13.09 8.04
CA ASP A 149 22.82 -14.42 8.62
C ASP A 149 21.79 -15.35 7.97
N ALA A 150 20.59 -14.81 7.68
CA ALA A 150 19.54 -15.57 7.01
C ALA A 150 19.94 -16.01 5.59
N MET A 151 20.69 -15.18 4.89
CA MET A 151 21.16 -15.46 3.51
C MET A 151 22.48 -16.26 3.46
N ALA A 152 23.06 -16.64 4.60
CA ALA A 152 24.30 -17.43 4.63
C ALA A 152 24.19 -18.76 3.87
N GLY A 153 23.07 -19.45 3.97
CA GLY A 153 22.82 -20.69 3.22
C GLY A 153 22.71 -20.48 1.71
N PHE A 154 22.11 -19.39 1.28
CA PHE A 154 22.07 -19.00 -0.14
C PHE A 154 23.49 -18.68 -0.66
N ARG A 155 24.26 -17.85 0.06
CA ARG A 155 25.63 -17.51 -0.31
C ARG A 155 26.51 -18.75 -0.44
N ALA A 156 26.42 -19.69 0.50
CA ALA A 156 27.19 -20.94 0.46
C ALA A 156 26.86 -21.81 -0.76
N ARG A 157 25.65 -21.77 -1.29
CA ARG A 157 25.27 -22.53 -2.48
C ARG A 157 25.73 -21.85 -3.78
N TRP A 158 25.62 -20.52 -3.86
CA TRP A 158 25.67 -19.81 -5.13
C TRP A 158 26.81 -18.80 -5.29
N ILE A 159 27.34 -18.26 -4.19
CA ILE A 159 28.29 -17.14 -4.25
C ILE A 159 29.69 -17.57 -3.82
N ASP A 160 29.82 -18.28 -2.69
CA ASP A 160 31.12 -18.59 -2.09
C ASP A 160 31.99 -19.52 -2.96
N TYR A 161 31.37 -20.34 -3.82
CA TYR A 161 32.04 -21.37 -4.60
C TYR A 161 31.72 -21.37 -6.10
N VAL A 162 30.84 -20.48 -6.54
CA VAL A 162 30.39 -20.42 -7.94
C VAL A 162 30.65 -19.02 -8.50
N ASP A 163 31.28 -18.96 -9.66
CA ASP A 163 31.43 -17.71 -10.41
C ASP A 163 30.12 -17.42 -11.17
N VAL A 164 29.31 -16.52 -10.62
CA VAL A 164 28.00 -16.14 -11.19
C VAL A 164 28.12 -15.66 -12.63
N SER A 165 29.25 -15.04 -13.00
CA SER A 165 29.47 -14.54 -14.38
C SER A 165 29.64 -15.66 -15.42
N ARG A 166 29.78 -16.91 -14.97
CA ARG A 166 29.95 -18.10 -15.82
C ARG A 166 28.74 -19.03 -15.78
N MET A 167 27.67 -18.64 -15.14
CA MET A 167 26.44 -19.43 -15.13
C MET A 167 25.85 -19.51 -16.53
N THR A 168 25.26 -20.67 -16.85
CA THR A 168 24.34 -20.77 -17.98
C THR A 168 23.04 -20.06 -17.65
N ASP A 169 22.22 -19.75 -18.66
CA ASP A 169 20.90 -19.12 -18.47
C ASP A 169 20.03 -19.94 -17.52
N GLU A 170 20.08 -21.27 -17.60
CA GLU A 170 19.32 -22.16 -16.70
C GLU A 170 19.85 -22.09 -15.26
N GLN A 171 21.16 -22.02 -15.06
CA GLN A 171 21.77 -21.88 -13.74
C GLN A 171 21.45 -20.51 -13.14
N TYR A 172 21.47 -19.46 -13.96
CA TYR A 172 21.14 -18.12 -13.52
C TYR A 172 19.66 -18.01 -13.14
N ALA A 173 18.76 -18.60 -13.92
CA ALA A 173 17.35 -18.67 -13.57
C ALA A 173 17.09 -19.42 -12.24
N ALA A 174 17.82 -20.51 -11.99
CA ALA A 174 17.74 -21.24 -10.73
C ALA A 174 18.30 -20.44 -9.53
N PHE A 175 19.37 -19.68 -9.76
CA PHE A 175 19.96 -18.75 -8.80
C PHE A 175 18.94 -17.65 -8.39
N GLU A 176 18.34 -17.00 -9.38
CA GLU A 176 17.33 -15.95 -9.17
C GLU A 176 16.11 -16.47 -8.41
N LEU A 177 15.64 -17.67 -8.77
CA LEU A 177 14.51 -18.30 -8.09
C LEU A 177 14.82 -18.63 -6.62
N ASP A 178 15.99 -19.24 -6.35
CA ASP A 178 16.41 -19.58 -4.98
C ASP A 178 16.65 -18.31 -4.15
N TRP A 179 17.14 -17.23 -4.77
CA TRP A 179 17.24 -15.92 -4.12
C TRP A 179 15.87 -15.41 -3.66
N ALA A 180 14.93 -15.30 -4.59
CA ALA A 180 13.58 -14.80 -4.31
C ALA A 180 12.89 -15.64 -3.22
N GLN A 181 12.96 -16.97 -3.32
CA GLN A 181 12.38 -17.89 -2.34
C GLN A 181 13.05 -17.79 -0.96
N SER A 182 14.37 -17.61 -0.92
CA SER A 182 15.12 -17.45 0.34
C SER A 182 14.72 -16.17 1.06
N VAL A 183 14.62 -15.06 0.32
CA VAL A 183 14.16 -13.75 0.83
C VAL A 183 12.74 -13.85 1.36
N LEU A 184 11.82 -14.38 0.55
CA LEU A 184 10.41 -14.51 0.92
C LEU A 184 10.22 -15.39 2.16
N ALA A 185 10.92 -16.53 2.23
CA ALA A 185 10.88 -17.41 3.39
C ALA A 185 11.42 -16.73 4.65
N TRP A 186 12.40 -15.86 4.53
CA TRP A 186 12.89 -15.06 5.65
C TRP A 186 11.88 -14.00 6.09
N CYS A 187 11.29 -13.27 5.14
CA CYS A 187 10.25 -12.29 5.43
C CYS A 187 9.06 -12.93 6.15
N ARG A 188 8.56 -14.07 5.67
CA ARG A 188 7.45 -14.81 6.31
C ARG A 188 7.76 -15.23 7.74
N ARG A 189 8.99 -15.63 8.04
CA ARG A 189 9.42 -15.98 9.42
C ARG A 189 9.42 -14.78 10.37
N ASN A 190 9.51 -13.57 9.85
CA ASN A 190 9.52 -12.33 10.64
C ASN A 190 8.15 -11.65 10.74
N LEU A 191 7.08 -12.20 10.18
CA LEU A 191 5.74 -11.62 10.26
C LEU A 191 5.26 -11.38 11.69
N ASP A 192 5.51 -12.32 12.60
CA ASP A 192 5.12 -12.16 13.99
C ASP A 192 6.03 -11.19 14.78
N GLY A 193 7.11 -10.74 14.17
CA GLY A 193 8.04 -9.75 14.71
C GLY A 193 7.69 -8.30 14.35
N ILE A 194 6.57 -8.05 13.66
CA ILE A 194 6.11 -6.69 13.36
C ILE A 194 5.95 -5.89 14.64
N THR A 195 6.59 -4.73 14.68
CA THR A 195 6.43 -3.74 15.75
C THR A 195 5.82 -2.46 15.17
N TYR A 196 5.45 -1.52 16.04
CA TYR A 196 4.83 -0.28 15.62
C TYR A 196 5.65 0.91 16.09
N LEU A 197 5.84 1.87 15.18
CA LEU A 197 6.45 3.15 15.50
C LEU A 197 5.43 4.09 16.18
N PRO A 198 5.89 5.17 16.80
CA PRO A 198 4.99 6.15 17.40
C PRO A 198 3.95 6.64 16.41
N VAL A 199 2.71 6.83 16.90
CA VAL A 199 1.58 7.34 16.12
C VAL A 199 1.99 8.56 15.32
N GLN A 200 1.67 8.53 14.04
CA GLN A 200 1.75 9.68 13.13
C GLN A 200 0.34 10.14 12.77
N THR A 201 0.20 11.42 12.50
CA THR A 201 -1.05 12.00 12.02
C THR A 201 -0.87 12.39 10.57
N VAL A 202 -1.77 11.89 9.72
CA VAL A 202 -1.84 12.21 8.28
C VAL A 202 -3.13 12.96 8.02
N GLU A 203 -3.07 14.00 7.22
CA GLU A 203 -4.24 14.74 6.75
C GLU A 203 -4.55 14.30 5.32
N ILE A 204 -5.76 13.77 5.13
CA ILE A 204 -6.26 13.35 3.82
C ILE A 204 -7.24 14.40 3.32
N SER A 205 -6.94 14.98 2.16
CA SER A 205 -7.83 15.93 1.49
C SER A 205 -8.93 15.20 0.76
N VAL A 206 -10.16 15.65 0.95
CA VAL A 206 -11.36 15.16 0.26
C VAL A 206 -11.97 16.33 -0.49
N THR A 207 -12.13 16.19 -1.81
CA THR A 207 -12.62 17.26 -2.67
C THR A 207 -13.82 16.83 -3.49
N GLN A 208 -14.71 17.78 -3.76
CA GLN A 208 -15.84 17.60 -4.68
C GLN A 208 -15.47 18.15 -6.05
N ASP A 209 -15.68 17.35 -7.09
CA ASP A 209 -15.47 17.78 -8.48
C ASP A 209 -16.66 18.59 -9.05
N GLY A 210 -16.55 19.01 -10.31
CA GLY A 210 -17.59 19.78 -10.99
C GLY A 210 -18.89 19.03 -11.26
N ASP A 211 -18.91 17.71 -11.13
CA ASP A 211 -20.07 16.83 -11.27
C ASP A 211 -20.71 16.50 -9.90
N GLY A 212 -20.15 17.05 -8.82
CA GLY A 212 -20.64 16.88 -7.47
C GLY A 212 -20.14 15.60 -6.78
N LEU A 213 -19.10 14.95 -7.30
CA LEU A 213 -18.56 13.71 -6.79
C LEU A 213 -17.40 13.99 -5.82
N TRP A 214 -17.44 13.32 -4.67
CA TRP A 214 -16.40 13.43 -3.66
C TRP A 214 -15.32 12.36 -3.83
N SER A 215 -14.07 12.77 -3.71
CA SER A 215 -12.91 11.88 -3.83
C SER A 215 -11.77 12.31 -2.90
N THR A 216 -10.98 11.35 -2.48
CA THR A 216 -9.72 11.60 -1.76
C THR A 216 -8.65 12.08 -2.73
N ASP A 217 -7.79 12.99 -2.27
CA ASP A 217 -6.67 13.50 -3.06
C ASP A 217 -5.51 12.50 -3.09
N ALA A 218 -4.96 12.25 -4.28
CA ALA A 218 -3.93 11.25 -4.50
C ALA A 218 -2.60 11.56 -3.80
N ASP A 219 -2.22 12.84 -3.68
CA ASP A 219 -0.96 13.21 -3.03
C ASP A 219 -1.07 13.03 -1.50
N SER A 220 -2.25 13.27 -0.92
CA SER A 220 -2.53 13.02 0.50
C SER A 220 -2.64 11.53 0.83
N MET A 221 -3.20 10.73 -0.08
CA MET A 221 -3.21 9.26 0.04
C MET A 221 -1.80 8.69 -0.05
N GLN A 222 -0.93 9.24 -0.90
CA GLN A 222 0.48 8.86 -0.93
C GLN A 222 1.17 9.11 0.40
N ALA A 223 0.85 10.19 1.11
CA ALA A 223 1.40 10.45 2.44
C ALA A 223 0.99 9.39 3.46
N PHE A 224 -0.23 8.83 3.32
CA PHE A 224 -0.66 7.71 4.14
C PHE A 224 0.08 6.40 3.77
N ASP A 225 0.27 6.12 2.47
CA ASP A 225 1.07 4.97 1.99
C ASP A 225 2.48 4.97 2.59
N GLU A 226 3.11 6.15 2.65
CA GLU A 226 4.46 6.33 3.23
C GLU A 226 4.46 6.16 4.76
N ALA A 227 3.31 6.34 5.41
CA ALA A 227 3.17 6.24 6.85
C ALA A 227 2.72 4.86 7.35
N VAL A 228 1.91 4.11 6.59
CA VAL A 228 1.31 2.85 7.06
C VAL A 228 2.33 1.73 7.23
N LEU A 229 3.34 1.68 6.35
CA LEU A 229 4.42 0.69 6.39
C LEU A 229 5.78 1.38 6.29
N TYR A 230 6.57 1.25 7.35
CA TYR A 230 7.88 1.87 7.41
C TYR A 230 8.92 1.08 6.59
N TYR A 231 9.58 1.77 5.69
CA TYR A 231 10.72 1.25 4.94
C TYR A 231 12.00 1.93 5.43
N PRO A 232 12.81 1.26 6.27
CA PRO A 232 14.06 1.84 6.74
C PRO A 232 15.01 2.05 5.57
N ALA A 233 15.57 3.26 5.49
CA ALA A 233 16.53 3.75 4.49
C ALA A 233 16.92 2.76 3.36
N TYR A 234 16.30 2.92 2.22
CA TYR A 234 16.51 2.15 0.99
C TYR A 234 17.96 2.16 0.47
N GLU A 235 18.81 3.03 1.02
CA GLU A 235 20.15 3.32 0.48
C GLU A 235 21.21 2.25 0.81
N GLY A 236 20.90 1.27 1.67
CA GLY A 236 21.89 0.30 2.15
C GLY A 236 21.81 -1.10 1.53
N VAL A 237 20.62 -1.57 1.10
CA VAL A 237 20.44 -2.96 0.65
C VAL A 237 20.72 -3.13 -0.84
N LEU A 238 20.51 -2.09 -1.65
CA LEU A 238 20.71 -2.12 -3.11
C LEU A 238 22.14 -1.81 -3.58
N THR A 239 23.05 -1.43 -2.69
CA THR A 239 24.44 -1.11 -3.02
C THR A 239 25.43 -2.25 -2.74
N ALA A 240 24.98 -3.38 -2.24
CA ALA A 240 25.81 -4.55 -1.89
C ALA A 240 25.70 -5.71 -2.90
N ALA A 241 25.11 -5.49 -4.08
CA ALA A 241 25.04 -6.48 -5.17
C ALA A 241 25.94 -6.07 -6.35
#